data_19df3103fe8dca9716425e85ce51602b
#
_entry.id   19df3103fe8dca9716425e85ce51602b
#
_cell.length_a   1.000
_cell.length_b   1.000
_cell.length_c   1.000
_cell.angle_alpha   90.00
_cell.angle_beta   90.00
_cell.angle_gamma   90.00
#
_symmetry.space_group_name_H-M   'P 1'
#
loop_
_entity.id
_entity.type
_entity.pdbx_description
1 polymer ?
#
loop_
_entity_poly.entity_id
_entity_poly.type
_entity_poly.pdbx_seq_one_letter_code
_entity_poly.pdbx_strand_id
1 'polypeptide(L)'
;MKDVISVIVPVYNVSAYLPECLDSILSQDYEKLEVILIDDGSTDDSGAICDAYAQRDGRIRVIHQKNGGAAAAKNAGLRAATGEYLSFADSDDFLEPGAYAYMMSLLRENSADIVRCAFQNRFRTRTEQWLADESRCVMEGKAFLARFATDWTCGLLWNKLYKRALFDGIFFEEGHKIDDEYFTYQGVMNAAKVVCDPRVVYNYRQRASSVMQSPAARAQIAVDRIDFMAKRREKVLERFPELRREFDISFVDALSYLAKYPDNTEQSIRLLKYYARRYFLQRGNTFPPRYLLRGILRVQLTGTKTILRRSEKNRKLVDTAGLFR
;
A
#
# COMPACT_ATOMS: atom_id res chain seq x y z
N MET A 1 5.80 -15.61 19.10
CA MET A 1 5.42 -15.30 20.52
C MET A 1 3.93 -14.97 20.56
N LYS A 2 3.20 -15.51 21.53
CA LYS A 2 1.73 -15.34 21.61
C LYS A 2 1.33 -13.90 21.94
N ASP A 3 0.38 -13.37 21.19
CA ASP A 3 -0.17 -12.01 21.31
C ASP A 3 0.85 -10.86 21.11
N VAL A 4 2.07 -11.12 20.66
CA VAL A 4 3.06 -10.08 20.36
C VAL A 4 2.79 -9.50 18.98
N ILE A 5 2.82 -8.17 18.87
CA ILE A 5 2.79 -7.45 17.59
C ILE A 5 4.23 -7.08 17.23
N SER A 6 4.74 -7.59 16.10
CA SER A 6 5.98 -7.09 15.49
C SER A 6 5.63 -5.88 14.63
N VAL A 7 6.12 -4.70 15.04
CA VAL A 7 5.96 -3.44 14.29
C VAL A 7 7.21 -3.21 13.47
N ILE A 8 7.09 -3.28 12.16
CA ILE A 8 8.18 -3.10 11.20
C ILE A 8 8.23 -1.67 10.74
N VAL A 9 9.35 -0.99 10.98
CA VAL A 9 9.56 0.43 10.67
C VAL A 9 10.80 0.59 9.79
N PRO A 10 10.65 0.73 8.46
CA PRO A 10 11.76 1.07 7.59
C PRO A 10 12.18 2.53 7.80
N VAL A 11 13.47 2.79 7.94
CA VAL A 11 14.04 4.10 8.24
C VAL A 11 15.06 4.47 7.18
N TYR A 12 14.89 5.64 6.53
CA TYR A 12 15.88 6.18 5.60
C TYR A 12 15.77 7.71 5.50
N ASN A 13 16.75 8.43 6.03
CA ASN A 13 16.86 9.90 5.97
C ASN A 13 15.58 10.63 6.43
N VAL A 14 15.13 10.34 7.66
CA VAL A 14 13.90 10.86 8.26
C VAL A 14 14.11 11.39 9.70
N SER A 15 15.32 11.78 10.04
CA SER A 15 15.71 12.21 11.41
C SER A 15 14.78 13.24 12.04
N ALA A 16 14.20 14.15 11.21
CA ALA A 16 13.28 15.18 11.70
C ALA A 16 11.90 14.64 12.13
N TYR A 17 11.52 13.44 11.73
CA TYR A 17 10.18 12.86 11.96
C TYR A 17 10.22 11.60 12.81
N LEU A 18 11.34 10.88 12.77
CA LEU A 18 11.51 9.59 13.42
C LEU A 18 11.20 9.60 14.93
N PRO A 19 11.59 10.62 15.72
CA PRO A 19 11.23 10.65 17.13
C PRO A 19 9.72 10.61 17.39
N GLU A 20 8.92 11.40 16.66
CA GLU A 20 7.46 11.42 16.81
C GLU A 20 6.83 10.07 16.42
N CYS A 21 7.34 9.44 15.38
CA CYS A 21 6.93 8.09 14.99
C CYS A 21 7.18 7.08 16.12
N LEU A 22 8.41 7.03 16.64
CA LEU A 22 8.80 6.08 17.69
C LEU A 22 8.05 6.35 19.00
N ASP A 23 7.93 7.60 19.41
CA ASP A 23 7.18 7.98 20.61
C ASP A 23 5.71 7.53 20.50
N SER A 24 5.09 7.68 19.31
CA SER A 24 3.71 7.25 19.08
C SER A 24 3.52 5.73 19.17
N ILE A 25 4.53 4.94 18.79
CA ILE A 25 4.53 3.48 18.91
C ILE A 25 4.79 3.05 20.35
N LEU A 26 5.77 3.64 21.01
CA LEU A 26 6.20 3.22 22.34
C LEU A 26 5.23 3.64 23.45
N SER A 27 4.47 4.72 23.25
CA SER A 27 3.42 5.20 24.16
C SER A 27 2.08 4.48 24.01
N GLN A 28 1.98 3.48 23.15
CA GLN A 28 0.75 2.68 23.04
C GLN A 28 0.48 1.92 24.34
N ASP A 29 -0.80 1.82 24.70
CA ASP A 29 -1.32 1.09 25.86
C ASP A 29 -1.29 -0.45 25.69
N TYR A 30 -0.70 -0.94 24.61
CA TYR A 30 -0.48 -2.35 24.33
C TYR A 30 0.99 -2.73 24.59
N GLU A 31 1.26 -3.43 25.67
CA GLU A 31 2.65 -3.70 26.14
C GLU A 31 3.41 -4.74 25.32
N LYS A 32 2.69 -5.69 24.69
CA LYS A 32 3.31 -6.79 23.93
C LYS A 32 3.71 -6.37 22.51
N LEU A 33 4.69 -5.47 22.42
CA LEU A 33 5.27 -4.98 21.18
C LEU A 33 6.70 -5.48 21.01
N GLU A 34 7.05 -5.83 19.79
CA GLU A 34 8.39 -5.99 19.26
C GLU A 34 8.56 -4.95 18.14
N VAL A 35 9.36 -3.92 18.36
CA VAL A 35 9.56 -2.84 17.39
C VAL A 35 10.87 -3.08 16.66
N ILE A 36 10.79 -3.29 15.35
CA ILE A 36 11.93 -3.61 14.51
C ILE A 36 12.20 -2.41 13.61
N LEU A 37 13.27 -1.67 13.92
CA LEU A 37 13.74 -0.53 13.14
C LEU A 37 14.77 -1.02 12.12
N ILE A 38 14.56 -0.74 10.85
CA ILE A 38 15.49 -1.10 9.80
C ILE A 38 16.05 0.19 9.22
N ASP A 39 17.24 0.60 9.67
CA ASP A 39 17.98 1.68 9.07
C ASP A 39 18.60 1.23 7.75
N ASP A 40 17.99 1.67 6.65
CA ASP A 40 18.37 1.32 5.29
C ASP A 40 19.52 2.20 4.77
N GLY A 41 20.57 2.35 5.58
CA GLY A 41 21.78 3.10 5.25
C GLY A 41 21.56 4.61 5.22
N SER A 42 20.90 5.16 6.23
CA SER A 42 20.71 6.60 6.37
C SER A 42 22.02 7.35 6.44
N THR A 43 22.04 8.56 5.87
CA THR A 43 23.18 9.48 5.85
C THR A 43 22.97 10.70 6.76
N ASP A 44 21.79 10.83 7.32
CA ASP A 44 21.45 11.80 8.36
C ASP A 44 21.50 11.13 9.76
N ASP A 45 21.01 11.82 10.79
CA ASP A 45 21.04 11.32 12.17
C ASP A 45 20.04 10.17 12.46
N SER A 46 19.31 9.67 11.46
CA SER A 46 18.26 8.65 11.65
C SER A 46 18.80 7.36 12.29
N GLY A 47 19.99 6.88 11.85
CA GLY A 47 20.62 5.68 12.44
C GLY A 47 20.97 5.88 13.92
N ALA A 48 21.57 7.03 14.26
CA ALA A 48 21.90 7.37 15.66
C ALA A 48 20.65 7.50 16.54
N ILE A 49 19.55 8.02 16.00
CA ILE A 49 18.26 8.08 16.69
C ILE A 49 17.74 6.66 16.96
N CYS A 50 17.78 5.75 15.97
CA CYS A 50 17.38 4.35 16.17
C CYS A 50 18.14 3.72 17.34
N ASP A 51 19.46 3.87 17.38
CA ASP A 51 20.31 3.31 18.44
C ASP A 51 20.00 3.91 19.81
N ALA A 52 19.78 5.23 19.88
CA ALA A 52 19.44 5.92 21.10
C ALA A 52 18.08 5.45 21.67
N TYR A 53 17.10 5.17 20.82
CA TYR A 53 15.81 4.62 21.26
C TYR A 53 15.94 3.16 21.70
N ALA A 54 16.71 2.33 21.01
CA ALA A 54 16.96 0.95 21.41
C ALA A 54 17.68 0.82 22.77
N GLN A 55 18.54 1.78 23.11
CA GLN A 55 19.17 1.84 24.43
C GLN A 55 18.18 2.19 25.56
N ARG A 56 17.07 2.86 25.26
CA ARG A 56 16.06 3.32 26.23
C ARG A 56 14.91 2.33 26.41
N ASP A 57 14.58 1.55 25.37
CA ASP A 57 13.43 0.66 25.39
C ASP A 57 13.78 -0.72 24.82
N GLY A 58 13.76 -1.73 25.68
CA GLY A 58 14.12 -3.12 25.32
C GLY A 58 13.17 -3.81 24.35
N ARG A 59 12.04 -3.17 24.00
CA ARG A 59 11.14 -3.67 22.94
C ARG A 59 11.68 -3.39 21.55
N ILE A 60 12.68 -2.52 21.41
CA ILE A 60 13.26 -2.08 20.15
C ILE A 60 14.44 -2.96 19.76
N ARG A 61 14.44 -3.39 18.52
CA ARG A 61 15.58 -4.02 17.84
C ARG A 61 15.93 -3.22 16.59
N VAL A 62 17.20 -2.83 16.46
CA VAL A 62 17.71 -2.10 15.28
C VAL A 62 18.45 -3.06 14.35
N ILE A 63 18.25 -2.89 13.05
CA ILE A 63 18.99 -3.54 11.99
C ILE A 63 19.52 -2.46 11.06
N HIS A 64 20.86 -2.29 11.00
CA HIS A 64 21.49 -1.43 10.02
C HIS A 64 21.84 -2.25 8.78
N GLN A 65 21.50 -1.74 7.60
CA GLN A 65 21.84 -2.37 6.34
C GLN A 65 22.32 -1.34 5.31
N LYS A 66 23.00 -1.82 4.27
CA LYS A 66 23.27 -0.98 3.11
C LYS A 66 21.96 -0.67 2.41
N ASN A 67 21.78 0.57 1.94
CA ASN A 67 20.57 1.00 1.25
C ASN A 67 20.17 0.03 0.13
N GLY A 68 19.00 -0.57 0.30
CA GLY A 68 18.36 -1.50 -0.63
C GLY A 68 16.94 -1.07 -1.02
N GLY A 69 16.45 0.04 -0.44
CA GLY A 69 15.10 0.56 -0.64
C GLY A 69 14.07 -0.01 0.32
N ALA A 70 12.88 0.60 0.34
CA ALA A 70 11.82 0.31 1.31
C ALA A 70 11.42 -1.17 1.34
N ALA A 71 11.31 -1.84 0.18
CA ALA A 71 10.97 -3.26 0.08
C ALA A 71 12.04 -4.13 0.76
N ALA A 72 13.33 -3.87 0.51
CA ALA A 72 14.43 -4.61 1.13
C ALA A 72 14.45 -4.42 2.65
N ALA A 73 14.22 -3.19 3.13
CA ALA A 73 14.12 -2.89 4.55
C ALA A 73 12.93 -3.61 5.20
N LYS A 74 11.75 -3.55 4.60
CA LYS A 74 10.56 -4.30 5.07
C LYS A 74 10.81 -5.81 5.08
N ASN A 75 11.51 -6.35 4.08
CA ASN A 75 11.90 -7.77 4.02
C ASN A 75 12.85 -8.16 5.16
N ALA A 76 13.81 -7.31 5.51
CA ALA A 76 14.68 -7.55 6.66
C ALA A 76 13.86 -7.56 7.97
N GLY A 77 12.90 -6.64 8.11
CA GLY A 77 11.95 -6.63 9.21
C GLY A 77 11.09 -7.89 9.31
N LEU A 78 10.54 -8.36 8.18
CA LEU A 78 9.76 -9.60 8.13
C LEU A 78 10.56 -10.83 8.58
N ARG A 79 11.83 -10.95 8.16
CA ARG A 79 12.71 -12.05 8.60
C ARG A 79 13.02 -11.99 10.09
N ALA A 80 13.05 -10.80 10.67
CA ALA A 80 13.36 -10.58 12.07
C ALA A 80 12.15 -10.69 12.99
N ALA A 81 10.93 -10.53 12.46
CA ALA A 81 9.69 -10.55 13.21
C ALA A 81 9.39 -11.91 13.83
N THR A 82 9.14 -11.92 15.15
CA THR A 82 8.85 -13.12 15.94
C THR A 82 7.43 -13.11 16.51
N GLY A 83 6.73 -11.98 16.47
CA GLY A 83 5.37 -11.83 16.96
C GLY A 83 4.35 -12.65 16.18
N GLU A 84 3.23 -12.95 16.82
CA GLU A 84 2.08 -13.59 16.20
C GLU A 84 1.37 -12.68 15.20
N TYR A 85 1.49 -11.38 15.42
CA TYR A 85 0.88 -10.34 14.58
C TYR A 85 1.93 -9.43 13.95
N LEU A 86 1.59 -8.87 12.79
CA LEU A 86 2.41 -7.89 12.07
C LEU A 86 1.67 -6.56 11.98
N SER A 87 2.40 -5.48 12.18
CA SER A 87 2.04 -4.13 11.81
C SER A 87 3.20 -3.46 11.09
N PHE A 88 2.92 -2.47 10.28
CA PHE A 88 3.91 -1.65 9.60
C PHE A 88 3.67 -0.18 9.95
N ALA A 89 4.72 0.59 10.05
CA ALA A 89 4.63 2.04 10.20
C ALA A 89 5.71 2.71 9.35
N ASP A 90 5.32 3.72 8.57
CA ASP A 90 6.30 4.54 7.87
C ASP A 90 6.94 5.51 8.88
N SER A 91 8.25 5.63 8.84
CA SER A 91 9.05 6.33 9.85
C SER A 91 8.88 7.86 9.90
N ASP A 92 8.12 8.40 8.97
CA ASP A 92 7.73 9.82 8.92
C ASP A 92 6.27 10.07 9.34
N ASP A 93 5.55 9.01 9.75
CA ASP A 93 4.16 9.03 10.18
C ASP A 93 4.03 8.75 11.69
N PHE A 94 2.80 8.72 12.21
CA PHE A 94 2.58 8.40 13.62
C PHE A 94 1.19 7.78 13.88
N LEU A 95 1.08 6.98 14.94
CA LEU A 95 -0.15 6.32 15.33
C LEU A 95 -0.99 7.19 16.28
N GLU A 96 -2.32 6.97 16.25
CA GLU A 96 -3.20 7.50 17.28
C GLU A 96 -3.03 6.73 18.61
N PRO A 97 -3.25 7.37 19.77
CA PRO A 97 -3.25 6.68 21.05
C PRO A 97 -4.26 5.53 21.10
N GLY A 98 -3.86 4.40 21.68
CA GLY A 98 -4.70 3.22 21.83
C GLY A 98 -4.96 2.45 20.54
N ALA A 99 -4.25 2.72 19.44
CA ALA A 99 -4.45 2.08 18.15
C ALA A 99 -4.26 0.57 18.20
N TYR A 100 -3.17 0.09 18.82
CA TYR A 100 -2.89 -1.35 18.85
C TYR A 100 -3.80 -2.12 19.79
N ALA A 101 -4.11 -1.60 21.00
CA ALA A 101 -5.07 -2.24 21.89
C ALA A 101 -6.45 -2.36 21.24
N TYR A 102 -6.87 -1.31 20.54
CA TYR A 102 -8.14 -1.30 19.82
C TYR A 102 -8.15 -2.32 18.67
N MET A 103 -7.17 -2.32 17.79
CA MET A 103 -7.11 -3.27 16.68
C MET A 103 -7.01 -4.71 17.18
N MET A 104 -6.28 -4.97 18.25
CA MET A 104 -6.22 -6.30 18.89
C MET A 104 -7.57 -6.73 19.47
N SER A 105 -8.33 -5.82 20.08
CA SER A 105 -9.68 -6.15 20.57
C SER A 105 -10.59 -6.59 19.42
N LEU A 106 -10.61 -5.84 18.32
CA LEU A 106 -11.40 -6.17 17.14
C LEU A 106 -11.01 -7.53 16.54
N LEU A 107 -9.71 -7.81 16.48
CA LEU A 107 -9.18 -9.06 15.93
C LEU A 107 -9.64 -10.25 16.76
N ARG A 108 -9.59 -10.14 18.11
CA ARG A 108 -10.00 -11.19 19.05
C ARG A 108 -11.51 -11.36 19.09
N GLU A 109 -12.27 -10.28 19.25
CA GLU A 109 -13.74 -10.29 19.32
C GLU A 109 -14.37 -10.96 18.09
N ASN A 110 -13.78 -10.77 16.93
CA ASN A 110 -14.31 -11.29 15.67
C ASN A 110 -13.62 -12.58 15.20
N SER A 111 -12.60 -13.07 15.92
CA SER A 111 -11.73 -14.16 15.45
C SER A 111 -11.23 -13.88 14.03
N ALA A 112 -10.80 -12.62 13.77
CA ALA A 112 -10.37 -12.17 12.46
C ALA A 112 -8.90 -12.47 12.21
N ASP A 113 -8.49 -12.42 10.96
CA ASP A 113 -7.11 -12.58 10.53
C ASP A 113 -6.45 -11.24 10.23
N ILE A 114 -7.27 -10.26 9.83
CA ILE A 114 -6.86 -8.90 9.51
C ILE A 114 -7.86 -7.92 10.14
N VAL A 115 -7.35 -6.85 10.70
CA VAL A 115 -8.12 -5.64 11.04
C VAL A 115 -7.62 -4.50 10.17
N ARG A 116 -8.53 -3.76 9.53
CA ARG A 116 -8.28 -2.53 8.80
C ARG A 116 -9.03 -1.40 9.46
N CYS A 117 -8.33 -0.32 9.77
CA CYS A 117 -8.93 0.89 10.33
C CYS A 117 -8.76 2.10 9.39
N ALA A 118 -9.48 3.18 9.70
CA ALA A 118 -9.34 4.44 9.00
C ALA A 118 -8.01 5.14 9.34
N PHE A 119 -7.67 6.14 8.54
CA PHE A 119 -6.51 6.99 8.74
C PHE A 119 -6.86 8.43 8.42
N GLN A 120 -5.94 9.34 8.72
CA GLN A 120 -6.08 10.75 8.36
C GLN A 120 -4.81 11.30 7.74
N ASN A 121 -4.97 12.15 6.73
CA ASN A 121 -3.90 12.93 6.15
C ASN A 121 -3.57 14.11 7.06
N ARG A 122 -2.30 14.25 7.44
CA ARG A 122 -1.79 15.36 8.26
C ARG A 122 -1.02 16.33 7.39
N PHE A 123 -1.68 17.37 6.95
CA PHE A 123 -1.04 18.52 6.31
C PHE A 123 -0.51 19.48 7.38
N ARG A 124 0.33 20.42 6.97
CA ARG A 124 0.91 21.43 7.88
C ARG A 124 -0.17 22.27 8.61
N THR A 125 -1.29 22.55 7.96
CA THR A 125 -2.33 23.47 8.45
C THR A 125 -3.72 22.85 8.59
N ARG A 126 -3.91 21.60 8.15
CA ARG A 126 -5.20 20.90 8.20
C ARG A 126 -5.04 19.40 8.33
N THR A 127 -6.11 18.77 8.76
CA THR A 127 -6.24 17.29 8.80
C THR A 127 -7.44 16.90 7.97
N GLU A 128 -7.28 15.83 7.18
CA GLU A 128 -8.36 15.25 6.36
C GLU A 128 -8.50 13.78 6.70
N GLN A 129 -9.66 13.37 7.21
CA GLN A 129 -9.92 11.96 7.53
C GLN A 129 -10.22 11.19 6.25
N TRP A 130 -9.69 9.98 6.17
CA TRP A 130 -9.98 9.03 5.12
C TRP A 130 -10.72 7.83 5.70
N LEU A 131 -12.03 7.87 5.57
CA LEU A 131 -12.93 6.79 6.01
C LEU A 131 -13.24 5.91 4.80
N ALA A 132 -12.72 4.70 4.81
CA ALA A 132 -13.03 3.73 3.75
C ALA A 132 -14.34 2.99 4.01
N ASP A 133 -14.82 3.01 5.25
CA ASP A 133 -16.05 2.38 5.70
C ASP A 133 -16.82 3.37 6.61
N GLU A 134 -18.13 3.48 6.43
CA GLU A 134 -18.98 4.35 7.27
C GLU A 134 -19.28 3.72 8.65
N SER A 135 -19.21 2.40 8.72
CA SER A 135 -19.48 1.62 9.94
C SER A 135 -18.59 0.38 9.97
N ARG A 136 -18.43 -0.18 11.17
CA ARG A 136 -17.73 -1.46 11.32
C ARG A 136 -18.41 -2.55 10.51
N CYS A 137 -17.64 -3.30 9.76
CA CYS A 137 -18.10 -4.47 9.04
C CYS A 137 -17.10 -5.63 9.16
N VAL A 138 -17.64 -6.84 9.13
CA VAL A 138 -16.87 -8.09 9.12
C VAL A 138 -17.18 -8.82 7.82
N MET A 139 -16.15 -9.25 7.13
CA MET A 139 -16.29 -9.92 5.84
C MET A 139 -15.30 -11.06 5.65
N GLU A 140 -15.60 -11.94 4.70
CA GLU A 140 -14.64 -12.95 4.25
C GLU A 140 -13.44 -12.29 3.56
N GLY A 141 -12.26 -12.90 3.67
CA GLY A 141 -11.03 -12.42 3.02
C GLY A 141 -11.21 -12.26 1.51
N LYS A 142 -11.93 -13.18 0.85
CA LYS A 142 -12.26 -13.08 -0.58
C LYS A 142 -13.11 -11.84 -0.90
N ALA A 143 -14.10 -11.52 -0.07
CA ALA A 143 -14.92 -10.32 -0.25
C ALA A 143 -14.09 -9.03 -0.06
N PHE A 144 -13.18 -9.03 0.90
CA PHE A 144 -12.23 -7.93 1.07
C PHE A 144 -11.25 -7.84 -0.11
N LEU A 145 -10.78 -8.97 -0.64
CA LEU A 145 -9.93 -9.01 -1.84
C LEU A 145 -10.64 -8.39 -3.06
N ALA A 146 -11.94 -8.62 -3.23
CA ALA A 146 -12.72 -7.98 -4.30
C ALA A 146 -12.73 -6.45 -4.20
N ARG A 147 -12.63 -5.86 -2.99
CA ARG A 147 -12.53 -4.41 -2.80
C ARG A 147 -11.25 -3.80 -3.39
N PHE A 148 -10.15 -4.56 -3.50
CA PHE A 148 -8.93 -4.07 -4.19
C PHE A 148 -9.19 -3.64 -5.63
N ALA A 149 -10.28 -4.08 -6.23
CA ALA A 149 -10.65 -3.65 -7.58
C ALA A 149 -11.10 -2.18 -7.64
N THR A 150 -11.64 -1.62 -6.54
CA THR A 150 -12.24 -0.29 -6.52
C THR A 150 -11.70 0.62 -5.41
N ASP A 151 -11.09 0.06 -4.37
CA ASP A 151 -10.55 0.78 -3.21
C ASP A 151 -9.04 0.56 -3.09
N TRP A 152 -8.26 1.54 -3.53
CA TRP A 152 -6.80 1.49 -3.48
C TRP A 152 -6.26 1.42 -2.04
N THR A 153 -7.02 1.91 -1.05
CA THR A 153 -6.59 1.90 0.35
C THR A 153 -6.56 0.49 0.95
N CYS A 154 -7.15 -0.49 0.26
CA CYS A 154 -6.99 -1.90 0.60
C CYS A 154 -5.52 -2.35 0.51
N GLY A 155 -4.73 -1.75 -0.40
CA GLY A 155 -3.30 -2.04 -0.58
C GLY A 155 -2.40 -1.48 0.51
N LEU A 156 -2.80 -0.45 1.26
CA LEU A 156 -1.98 0.17 2.30
C LEU A 156 -1.62 -0.83 3.40
N LEU A 157 -0.40 -0.75 3.93
CA LEU A 157 0.09 -1.64 4.99
C LEU A 157 -0.22 -1.11 6.39
N TRP A 158 0.06 0.16 6.63
CA TRP A 158 0.21 0.78 7.93
C TRP A 158 -1.11 1.03 8.70
N ASN A 159 -2.26 0.96 8.05
CA ASN A 159 -3.57 1.09 8.69
C ASN A 159 -4.19 -0.27 9.08
N LYS A 160 -3.38 -1.31 9.17
CA LYS A 160 -3.84 -2.67 9.41
C LYS A 160 -3.01 -3.40 10.46
N LEU A 161 -3.66 -4.36 11.09
CA LEU A 161 -3.04 -5.39 11.91
C LEU A 161 -3.32 -6.75 11.28
N TYR A 162 -2.29 -7.58 11.14
CA TYR A 162 -2.35 -8.87 10.44
C TYR A 162 -1.92 -10.01 11.34
N LYS A 163 -2.51 -11.20 11.21
CA LYS A 163 -1.84 -12.42 11.65
C LYS A 163 -0.60 -12.67 10.79
N ARG A 164 0.57 -12.87 11.41
CA ARG A 164 1.84 -13.06 10.69
C ARG A 164 1.83 -14.26 9.74
N ALA A 165 1.17 -15.35 10.12
CA ALA A 165 1.06 -16.56 9.30
C ALA A 165 0.44 -16.35 7.91
N LEU A 166 -0.30 -15.26 7.69
CA LEU A 166 -0.83 -14.91 6.37
C LEU A 166 0.27 -14.66 5.33
N PHE A 167 1.47 -14.31 5.80
CA PHE A 167 2.61 -13.94 4.97
C PHE A 167 3.75 -14.96 5.01
N ASP A 168 3.52 -16.18 5.48
CA ASP A 168 4.56 -17.21 5.51
C ASP A 168 5.07 -17.49 4.08
N GLY A 169 6.38 -17.27 3.87
CA GLY A 169 7.02 -17.38 2.56
C GLY A 169 6.74 -16.24 1.58
N ILE A 170 6.03 -15.18 1.99
CA ILE A 170 5.70 -14.02 1.17
C ILE A 170 6.60 -12.85 1.56
N PHE A 171 7.26 -12.26 0.56
CA PHE A 171 8.15 -11.11 0.72
C PHE A 171 7.79 -10.01 -0.28
N PHE A 172 8.21 -8.78 0.03
CA PHE A 172 8.09 -7.65 -0.89
C PHE A 172 8.96 -7.88 -2.14
N GLU A 173 8.43 -7.53 -3.31
CA GLU A 173 9.22 -7.45 -4.53
C GLU A 173 10.10 -6.19 -4.47
N GLU A 174 11.42 -6.38 -4.57
CA GLU A 174 12.38 -5.28 -4.52
C GLU A 174 12.49 -4.56 -5.88
N GLY A 175 12.94 -3.29 -5.85
CA GLY A 175 13.13 -2.49 -7.06
C GLY A 175 11.93 -1.68 -7.52
N HIS A 176 10.80 -1.76 -6.83
CA HIS A 176 9.58 -1.00 -7.09
C HIS A 176 9.43 0.22 -6.18
N LYS A 177 8.67 1.23 -6.65
CA LYS A 177 8.34 2.42 -5.85
C LYS A 177 7.02 2.28 -5.06
N ILE A 178 6.19 1.29 -5.41
CA ILE A 178 4.91 0.96 -4.78
C ILE A 178 4.94 -0.50 -4.32
N ASP A 179 5.72 -0.79 -3.31
CA ASP A 179 5.95 -2.14 -2.81
C ASP A 179 4.74 -2.73 -2.06
N ASP A 180 3.97 -1.90 -1.36
CA ASP A 180 2.78 -2.29 -0.60
C ASP A 180 1.77 -3.04 -1.46
N GLU A 181 1.53 -2.54 -2.66
CA GLU A 181 0.54 -3.09 -3.57
C GLU A 181 0.92 -4.48 -4.09
N TYR A 182 2.23 -4.79 -4.17
CA TYR A 182 2.71 -6.13 -4.53
C TYR A 182 2.59 -7.15 -3.39
N PHE A 183 2.59 -6.68 -2.16
CA PHE A 183 2.65 -7.51 -0.97
C PHE A 183 1.27 -7.78 -0.35
N THR A 184 0.51 -6.73 -0.06
CA THR A 184 -0.67 -6.79 0.81
C THR A 184 -1.74 -7.77 0.33
N TYR A 185 -2.05 -7.77 -0.98
CA TYR A 185 -3.09 -8.66 -1.52
C TYR A 185 -2.75 -10.14 -1.34
N GLN A 186 -1.47 -10.51 -1.31
CA GLN A 186 -1.04 -11.89 -1.15
C GLN A 186 -1.40 -12.42 0.24
N GLY A 187 -1.19 -11.63 1.29
CA GLY A 187 -1.64 -11.97 2.64
C GLY A 187 -3.16 -12.01 2.74
N VAL A 188 -3.86 -11.08 2.08
CA VAL A 188 -5.34 -11.05 2.04
C VAL A 188 -5.91 -12.30 1.36
N MET A 189 -5.25 -12.83 0.33
CA MET A 189 -5.65 -14.10 -0.30
C MET A 189 -5.65 -15.28 0.69
N ASN A 190 -4.85 -15.23 1.75
CA ASN A 190 -4.76 -16.26 2.78
C ASN A 190 -5.69 -16.02 3.98
N ALA A 191 -6.29 -14.83 4.08
CA ALA A 191 -7.18 -14.49 5.17
C ALA A 191 -8.57 -15.13 4.99
N ALA A 192 -9.11 -15.70 6.07
CA ALA A 192 -10.49 -16.15 6.10
C ALA A 192 -11.43 -14.99 6.45
N LYS A 193 -11.03 -14.11 7.38
CA LYS A 193 -11.90 -13.05 7.91
C LYS A 193 -11.16 -11.73 8.11
N VAL A 194 -11.78 -10.64 7.66
CA VAL A 194 -11.30 -9.27 7.79
C VAL A 194 -12.33 -8.42 8.50
N VAL A 195 -11.89 -7.61 9.46
CA VAL A 195 -12.70 -6.55 10.09
C VAL A 195 -12.26 -5.21 9.50
N CYS A 196 -13.21 -4.42 9.03
CA CYS A 196 -13.01 -3.02 8.67
C CYS A 196 -13.73 -2.13 9.67
N ASP A 197 -13.06 -1.08 10.15
CA ASP A 197 -13.60 -0.19 11.18
C ASP A 197 -13.28 1.28 10.85
N PRO A 198 -14.23 2.22 11.03
CA PRO A 198 -14.06 3.62 10.70
C PRO A 198 -13.20 4.41 11.69
N ARG A 199 -12.76 3.82 12.82
CA ARG A 199 -11.90 4.52 13.76
C ARG A 199 -10.56 4.85 13.12
N VAL A 200 -10.16 6.12 13.22
CA VAL A 200 -8.82 6.57 12.81
C VAL A 200 -7.79 6.03 13.78
N VAL A 201 -6.78 5.35 13.26
CA VAL A 201 -5.65 4.78 14.04
C VAL A 201 -4.29 5.29 13.58
N TYR A 202 -4.22 5.94 12.42
CA TYR A 202 -2.96 6.29 11.78
C TYR A 202 -3.00 7.69 11.18
N ASN A 203 -1.88 8.42 11.32
CA ASN A 203 -1.68 9.76 10.80
C ASN A 203 -0.65 9.72 9.67
N TYR A 204 -1.12 9.83 8.43
CA TYR A 204 -0.30 9.89 7.24
C TYR A 204 0.15 11.34 6.98
N ARG A 205 1.46 11.61 7.14
CA ARG A 205 2.02 12.94 7.00
C ARG A 205 2.22 13.33 5.55
N GLN A 206 1.64 14.45 5.17
CA GLN A 206 1.78 15.02 3.83
C GLN A 206 2.98 15.99 3.79
N ARG A 207 4.05 15.60 3.08
CA ARG A 207 5.29 16.38 2.94
C ARG A 207 5.52 16.80 1.50
N ALA A 208 6.00 18.05 1.30
CA ALA A 208 6.43 18.53 -0.01
C ALA A 208 7.66 17.77 -0.54
N SER A 209 8.49 17.24 0.35
CA SER A 209 9.69 16.46 0.04
C SER A 209 9.45 14.96 -0.12
N SER A 210 8.18 14.51 -0.22
CA SER A 210 7.87 13.10 -0.42
C SER A 210 8.53 12.56 -1.70
N VAL A 211 9.20 11.41 -1.60
CA VAL A 211 9.82 10.70 -2.73
C VAL A 211 8.82 10.48 -3.87
N MET A 212 7.56 10.27 -3.52
CA MET A 212 6.45 10.04 -4.46
C MET A 212 6.13 11.24 -5.36
N GLN A 213 6.61 12.45 -5.02
CA GLN A 213 6.29 13.68 -5.76
C GLN A 213 7.31 14.04 -6.84
N SER A 214 8.48 13.40 -6.88
CA SER A 214 9.46 13.69 -7.92
C SER A 214 8.99 13.20 -9.31
N PRO A 215 9.31 13.91 -10.42
CA PRO A 215 8.92 13.46 -11.76
C PRO A 215 9.45 12.07 -12.11
N ALA A 216 10.68 11.75 -11.70
CA ALA A 216 11.30 10.45 -11.95
C ALA A 216 10.58 9.33 -11.17
N ALA A 217 10.21 9.59 -9.90
CA ALA A 217 9.44 8.63 -9.11
C ALA A 217 8.05 8.41 -9.71
N ARG A 218 7.35 9.48 -10.13
CA ARG A 218 6.03 9.36 -10.77
C ARG A 218 6.08 8.52 -12.06
N ALA A 219 7.10 8.68 -12.88
CA ALA A 219 7.29 7.88 -14.07
C ALA A 219 7.48 6.39 -13.74
N GLN A 220 8.30 6.07 -12.74
CA GLN A 220 8.51 4.69 -12.28
C GLN A 220 7.23 4.12 -11.64
N ILE A 221 6.52 4.90 -10.83
CA ILE A 221 5.24 4.49 -10.23
C ILE A 221 4.21 4.11 -11.31
N ALA A 222 4.16 4.83 -12.43
CA ALA A 222 3.26 4.47 -13.54
C ALA A 222 3.61 3.10 -14.14
N VAL A 223 4.90 2.80 -14.29
CA VAL A 223 5.38 1.47 -14.75
C VAL A 223 5.02 0.39 -13.73
N ASP A 224 5.37 0.61 -12.46
CA ASP A 224 5.12 -0.34 -11.37
C ASP A 224 3.62 -0.66 -11.25
N ARG A 225 2.74 0.34 -11.34
CA ARG A 225 1.28 0.13 -11.29
C ARG A 225 0.74 -0.75 -12.40
N ILE A 226 1.23 -0.57 -13.62
CA ILE A 226 0.81 -1.39 -14.75
C ILE A 226 1.22 -2.85 -14.51
N ASP A 227 2.48 -3.06 -14.13
CA ASP A 227 3.05 -4.38 -13.85
C ASP A 227 2.33 -5.04 -12.67
N PHE A 228 2.23 -4.32 -11.56
CA PHE A 228 1.56 -4.77 -10.35
C PHE A 228 0.11 -5.22 -10.63
N MET A 229 -0.68 -4.38 -11.29
CA MET A 229 -2.09 -4.71 -11.53
C MET A 229 -2.26 -5.93 -12.42
N ALA A 230 -1.35 -6.14 -13.38
CA ALA A 230 -1.33 -7.35 -14.20
C ALA A 230 -1.00 -8.59 -13.36
N LYS A 231 0.07 -8.54 -12.57
CA LYS A 231 0.50 -9.63 -11.68
C LYS A 231 -0.58 -9.98 -10.64
N ARG A 232 -1.13 -8.97 -9.96
CA ARG A 232 -2.22 -9.17 -9.00
C ARG A 232 -3.41 -9.84 -9.64
N ARG A 233 -3.85 -9.34 -10.80
CA ARG A 233 -4.96 -9.93 -11.53
C ARG A 233 -4.70 -11.40 -11.86
N GLU A 234 -3.56 -11.74 -12.43
CA GLU A 234 -3.20 -13.12 -12.78
C GLU A 234 -3.22 -14.02 -11.54
N LYS A 235 -2.53 -13.63 -10.47
CA LYS A 235 -2.42 -14.42 -9.24
C LYS A 235 -3.75 -14.56 -8.50
N VAL A 236 -4.56 -13.52 -8.47
CA VAL A 236 -5.90 -13.58 -7.85
C VAL A 236 -6.82 -14.50 -8.66
N LEU A 237 -6.84 -14.38 -9.99
CA LEU A 237 -7.74 -15.17 -10.82
C LEU A 237 -7.33 -16.64 -10.98
N GLU A 238 -6.08 -16.98 -10.70
CA GLU A 238 -5.64 -18.36 -10.57
C GLU A 238 -6.33 -19.06 -9.37
N ARG A 239 -6.47 -18.36 -8.25
CA ARG A 239 -7.07 -18.91 -7.02
C ARG A 239 -8.57 -18.63 -6.89
N PHE A 240 -9.04 -17.48 -7.37
CA PHE A 240 -10.40 -16.98 -7.26
C PHE A 240 -10.96 -16.55 -8.63
N PRO A 241 -11.21 -17.51 -9.55
CA PRO A 241 -11.64 -17.19 -10.92
C PRO A 241 -12.99 -16.47 -10.99
N GLU A 242 -13.83 -16.58 -9.95
CA GLU A 242 -15.10 -15.88 -9.82
C GLU A 242 -14.95 -14.35 -9.68
N LEU A 243 -13.79 -13.84 -9.23
CA LEU A 243 -13.49 -12.41 -9.15
C LEU A 243 -13.04 -11.79 -10.48
N ARG A 244 -13.16 -12.55 -11.58
CA ARG A 244 -12.71 -12.11 -12.91
C ARG A 244 -13.30 -10.78 -13.33
N ARG A 245 -14.60 -10.59 -13.12
CA ARG A 245 -15.28 -9.36 -13.56
C ARG A 245 -14.73 -8.12 -12.89
N GLU A 246 -14.56 -8.17 -11.57
CA GLU A 246 -14.07 -7.07 -10.74
C GLU A 246 -12.65 -6.69 -11.14
N PHE A 247 -11.76 -7.68 -11.22
CA PHE A 247 -10.35 -7.45 -11.55
C PHE A 247 -10.13 -7.09 -13.01
N ASP A 248 -10.93 -7.60 -13.93
CA ASP A 248 -10.88 -7.22 -15.35
C ASP A 248 -11.28 -5.75 -15.53
N ILE A 249 -12.38 -5.31 -14.91
CA ILE A 249 -12.85 -3.92 -14.97
C ILE A 249 -11.81 -2.99 -14.35
N SER A 250 -11.34 -3.30 -13.15
CA SER A 250 -10.31 -2.53 -12.45
C SER A 250 -9.04 -2.37 -13.30
N PHE A 251 -8.58 -3.46 -13.90
CA PHE A 251 -7.39 -3.43 -14.73
C PHE A 251 -7.55 -2.55 -15.98
N VAL A 252 -8.70 -2.63 -16.65
CA VAL A 252 -9.02 -1.79 -17.80
C VAL A 252 -9.11 -0.31 -17.43
N ASP A 253 -9.76 -0.01 -16.31
CA ASP A 253 -9.89 1.36 -15.83
C ASP A 253 -8.53 1.94 -15.46
N ALA A 254 -7.66 1.16 -14.82
CA ALA A 254 -6.29 1.55 -14.52
C ALA A 254 -5.46 1.79 -15.78
N LEU A 255 -5.49 0.90 -16.77
CA LEU A 255 -4.82 1.12 -18.05
C LEU A 255 -5.34 2.40 -18.73
N SER A 256 -6.65 2.63 -18.67
CA SER A 256 -7.28 3.83 -19.24
C SER A 256 -6.88 5.10 -18.51
N TYR A 257 -6.72 5.05 -17.19
CA TYR A 257 -6.23 6.16 -16.37
C TYR A 257 -4.75 6.44 -16.67
N LEU A 258 -3.90 5.43 -16.59
CA LEU A 258 -2.47 5.57 -16.81
C LEU A 258 -2.13 6.03 -18.23
N ALA A 259 -2.95 5.65 -19.23
CA ALA A 259 -2.79 6.13 -20.60
C ALA A 259 -2.95 7.66 -20.74
N LYS A 260 -3.62 8.31 -19.77
CA LYS A 260 -3.80 9.78 -19.74
C LYS A 260 -2.74 10.48 -18.88
N TYR A 261 -1.89 9.74 -18.20
CA TYR A 261 -0.94 10.31 -17.26
C TYR A 261 0.10 11.16 -18.00
N PRO A 262 0.32 12.42 -17.62
CA PRO A 262 1.20 13.32 -18.36
C PRO A 262 2.69 12.95 -18.30
N ASP A 263 3.07 12.20 -17.26
CA ASP A 263 4.45 11.77 -16.99
C ASP A 263 4.78 10.41 -17.63
N ASN A 264 3.98 9.92 -18.59
CA ASN A 264 4.22 8.65 -19.27
C ASN A 264 5.55 8.67 -20.03
N THR A 265 6.42 7.71 -19.68
CA THR A 265 7.66 7.43 -20.39
C THR A 265 7.40 6.52 -21.58
N GLU A 266 8.37 6.39 -22.48
CA GLU A 266 8.30 5.42 -23.58
C GLU A 266 8.10 4.00 -23.06
N GLN A 267 8.73 3.65 -21.94
CA GLN A 267 8.57 2.34 -21.29
C GLN A 267 7.13 2.10 -20.80
N SER A 268 6.54 3.06 -20.09
CA SER A 268 5.15 2.94 -19.63
C SER A 268 4.17 2.84 -20.80
N ILE A 269 4.39 3.58 -21.89
CA ILE A 269 3.58 3.51 -23.11
C ILE A 269 3.70 2.13 -23.78
N ARG A 270 4.90 1.56 -23.85
CA ARG A 270 5.10 0.21 -24.39
C ARG A 270 4.35 -0.85 -23.56
N LEU A 271 4.45 -0.78 -22.24
CA LEU A 271 3.73 -1.67 -21.33
C LEU A 271 2.21 -1.53 -21.46
N LEU A 272 1.69 -0.30 -21.48
CA LEU A 272 0.27 -0.04 -21.71
C LEU A 272 -0.23 -0.69 -23.00
N LYS A 273 0.50 -0.53 -24.10
CA LYS A 273 0.16 -1.14 -25.39
C LYS A 273 0.25 -2.66 -25.36
N TYR A 274 1.26 -3.22 -24.69
CA TYR A 274 1.41 -4.67 -24.52
C TYR A 274 0.22 -5.28 -23.79
N TYR A 275 -0.10 -4.75 -22.59
CA TYR A 275 -1.21 -5.28 -21.79
C TYR A 275 -2.57 -5.03 -22.43
N ALA A 276 -2.77 -3.88 -23.08
CA ALA A 276 -4.00 -3.62 -23.81
C ALA A 276 -4.24 -4.65 -24.92
N ARG A 277 -3.21 -4.96 -25.72
CA ARG A 277 -3.31 -6.01 -26.76
C ARG A 277 -3.57 -7.37 -26.13
N ARG A 278 -2.84 -7.73 -25.08
CA ARG A 278 -2.96 -9.02 -24.42
C ARG A 278 -4.34 -9.26 -23.82
N TYR A 279 -4.92 -8.27 -23.17
CA TYR A 279 -6.17 -8.44 -22.42
C TYR A 279 -7.42 -8.02 -23.19
N PHE A 280 -7.36 -7.02 -24.07
CA PHE A 280 -8.54 -6.61 -24.85
C PHE A 280 -8.83 -7.50 -26.05
N LEU A 281 -7.81 -8.15 -26.62
CA LEU A 281 -7.95 -8.96 -27.81
C LEU A 281 -8.10 -10.46 -27.52
N GLN A 282 -8.10 -10.88 -26.26
CA GLN A 282 -8.31 -12.29 -25.90
C GLN A 282 -9.75 -12.73 -26.16
N ARG A 283 -9.92 -13.92 -26.79
CA ARG A 283 -11.23 -14.57 -26.93
C ARG A 283 -11.77 -14.94 -25.54
N GLY A 284 -13.05 -14.67 -25.29
CA GLY A 284 -13.70 -14.96 -23.99
C GLY A 284 -13.67 -13.79 -23.01
N ASN A 285 -13.35 -12.61 -23.47
CA ASN A 285 -13.36 -11.39 -22.66
C ASN A 285 -14.78 -11.07 -22.16
N THR A 286 -14.94 -10.94 -20.84
CA THR A 286 -16.21 -10.57 -20.18
C THR A 286 -16.41 -9.06 -20.08
N PHE A 287 -15.54 -8.27 -20.73
CA PHE A 287 -15.63 -6.81 -20.67
C PHE A 287 -16.90 -6.29 -21.36
N PRO A 288 -17.65 -5.39 -20.73
CA PRO A 288 -18.67 -4.64 -21.43
C PRO A 288 -18.07 -3.92 -22.65
N PRO A 289 -18.69 -3.96 -23.83
CA PRO A 289 -18.16 -3.36 -25.08
C PRO A 289 -17.71 -1.91 -24.95
N ARG A 290 -18.40 -1.11 -24.09
CA ARG A 290 -18.06 0.29 -23.78
C ARG A 290 -16.68 0.45 -23.14
N TYR A 291 -16.24 -0.50 -22.31
CA TYR A 291 -14.92 -0.46 -21.66
C TYR A 291 -13.83 -0.88 -22.65
N LEU A 292 -14.06 -1.90 -23.45
CA LEU A 292 -13.18 -2.32 -24.56
C LEU A 292 -12.87 -1.16 -25.51
N LEU A 293 -13.90 -0.49 -26.04
CA LEU A 293 -13.73 0.63 -26.96
C LEU A 293 -12.99 1.81 -26.30
N ARG A 294 -13.32 2.17 -25.07
CA ARG A 294 -12.63 3.24 -24.34
C ARG A 294 -11.16 2.90 -24.09
N GLY A 295 -10.86 1.68 -23.65
CA GLY A 295 -9.49 1.24 -23.35
C GLY A 295 -8.63 1.16 -24.61
N ILE A 296 -9.12 0.50 -25.67
CA ILE A 296 -8.40 0.33 -26.94
C ILE A 296 -8.13 1.70 -27.59
N LEU A 297 -9.15 2.54 -27.73
CA LEU A 297 -8.99 3.85 -28.36
C LEU A 297 -8.01 4.74 -27.56
N ARG A 298 -8.07 4.71 -26.23
CA ARG A 298 -7.17 5.50 -25.40
C ARG A 298 -5.73 5.03 -25.47
N VAL A 299 -5.50 3.72 -25.38
CA VAL A 299 -4.14 3.17 -25.41
C VAL A 299 -3.52 3.26 -26.81
N GLN A 300 -4.29 3.04 -27.88
CA GLN A 300 -3.78 3.20 -29.26
C GLN A 300 -3.42 4.66 -29.58
N LEU A 301 -4.16 5.59 -29.02
CA LEU A 301 -3.91 7.02 -29.21
C LEU A 301 -2.80 7.57 -28.27
N THR A 302 -2.36 6.80 -27.26
CA THR A 302 -1.26 7.18 -26.38
C THR A 302 0.06 7.25 -27.15
N GLY A 303 0.74 8.37 -27.09
CA GLY A 303 1.97 8.63 -27.84
C GLY A 303 1.79 9.54 -29.06
N THR A 304 0.56 10.01 -29.36
CA THR A 304 0.36 11.12 -30.31
C THR A 304 0.40 12.45 -29.57
N LYS A 305 1.20 13.43 -30.05
CA LYS A 305 1.35 14.77 -29.45
C LYS A 305 0.01 15.49 -29.21
N THR A 306 -1.03 15.15 -29.95
CA THR A 306 -2.37 15.75 -29.86
C THR A 306 -3.10 15.37 -28.57
N ILE A 307 -2.80 14.20 -27.99
CA ILE A 307 -3.46 13.72 -26.77
C ILE A 307 -2.84 14.31 -25.53
N LEU A 308 -1.53 14.54 -25.52
CA LEU A 308 -0.83 15.21 -24.43
C LEU A 308 -1.39 16.63 -24.18
N ARG A 309 -1.74 17.37 -25.24
CA ARG A 309 -2.36 18.70 -25.11
C ARG A 309 -3.82 18.68 -24.62
N ARG A 310 -4.59 17.61 -24.89
CA ARG A 310 -5.94 17.46 -24.35
C ARG A 310 -5.96 16.98 -22.88
N SER A 311 -4.92 16.34 -22.40
CA SER A 311 -4.83 15.87 -21.01
C SER A 311 -4.74 17.02 -20.00
N GLU A 312 -4.13 18.16 -20.35
CA GLU A 312 -4.07 19.35 -19.48
C GLU A 312 -5.45 19.94 -19.18
N LYS A 313 -6.36 19.91 -20.16
CA LYS A 313 -7.73 20.43 -20.00
C LYS A 313 -8.62 19.50 -19.16
N ASN A 314 -8.31 18.19 -19.11
CA ASN A 314 -9.05 17.17 -18.35
C ASN A 314 -8.46 16.91 -16.94
N ARG A 315 -7.41 17.58 -16.55
CA ARG A 315 -6.80 17.45 -15.20
C ARG A 315 -7.84 17.69 -14.08
N LYS A 316 -8.74 18.68 -14.25
CA LYS A 316 -9.81 18.97 -13.28
C LYS A 316 -10.90 17.87 -13.20
N LEU A 317 -11.10 17.07 -14.24
CA LEU A 317 -12.13 16.02 -14.27
C LEU A 317 -11.66 14.68 -13.71
N VAL A 318 -10.36 14.43 -13.73
CA VAL A 318 -9.76 13.19 -13.17
C VAL A 318 -9.63 13.28 -11.66
N ASP A 319 -9.45 14.47 -11.12
CA ASP A 319 -9.44 14.74 -9.67
C ASP A 319 -10.79 14.47 -8.99
N THR A 320 -11.88 14.43 -9.74
CA THR A 320 -13.23 14.14 -9.23
C THR A 320 -13.65 12.68 -9.36
N ALA A 321 -12.89 11.83 -10.08
CA ALA A 321 -13.28 10.45 -10.36
C ALA A 321 -12.85 9.43 -9.29
N GLY A 322 -12.14 9.83 -8.24
CA GLY A 322 -11.94 9.03 -7.02
C GLY A 322 -11.11 7.74 -7.14
N LEU A 323 -10.57 7.40 -8.31
CA LEU A 323 -9.92 6.11 -8.54
C LEU A 323 -8.49 6.00 -7.98
N PHE A 324 -7.85 7.14 -7.62
CA PHE A 324 -6.49 7.17 -7.09
C PHE A 324 -6.20 8.46 -6.28
N ARG A 325 -7.17 8.93 -5.51
CA ARG A 325 -6.88 9.91 -4.47
C ARG A 325 -6.49 9.22 -3.20
#